data_210d4277729b9ab9612be351b68bb2be
#
_entry.id   210d4277729b9ab9612be351b68bb2be
#
_cell.length_a   1.000
_cell.length_b   1.000
_cell.length_c   1.000
_cell.angle_alpha   90.00
_cell.angle_beta   90.00
_cell.angle_gamma   90.00
#
_symmetry.space_group_name_H-M   'P 1'
#
loop_
_entity.id
_entity.type
_entity.pdbx_description
1 polymer ?
#
loop_
_entity_poly.entity_id
_entity_poly.type
_entity_poly.pdbx_seq_one_letter_code
_entity_poly.pdbx_strand_id
1 'polypeptide(L)'
;MRILMVQFTIKDGMADAFLEAAKGDGRGSVGNEAGCYRFDIIQDRDDPNRIAFTEVYDDDAAIETHGAQAHMTAWRDATKDMIDGPVKVSRCRNIFPGDLASWNARRDGVNEGFSSESLFIIHAELPVLADKVDDFIEAVKLDGVGSTNLEPGCLRFDVYQDTSDSTKLWLYEVYVNSEAFQFHTTTPHIAKWRDTVADWYDGERPAAIRGKNVWPSDQWNWSSGSPLN
;
A
#
# COMPACT_ATOMS: atom_id res chain seq x y z
N MET A 1 -11.87 2.76 -9.37
CA MET A 1 -10.62 2.17 -8.86
C MET A 1 -10.91 1.47 -7.54
N ARG A 2 -10.46 0.23 -7.40
CA ARG A 2 -10.55 -0.60 -6.20
C ARG A 2 -9.18 -1.02 -5.75
N ILE A 3 -8.99 -1.13 -4.46
CA ILE A 3 -7.72 -1.48 -3.87
C ILE A 3 -7.90 -2.68 -2.94
N LEU A 4 -6.99 -3.64 -3.00
CA LEU A 4 -6.84 -4.66 -1.99
C LEU A 4 -5.64 -4.33 -1.11
N MET A 5 -5.90 -4.19 0.19
CA MET A 5 -4.87 -4.07 1.22
C MET A 5 -4.81 -5.40 1.94
N VAL A 6 -3.72 -6.13 1.75
CA VAL A 6 -3.58 -7.50 2.25
C VAL A 6 -2.37 -7.60 3.18
N GLN A 7 -2.54 -8.27 4.31
CA GLN A 7 -1.43 -8.56 5.24
C GLN A 7 -1.42 -10.04 5.59
N PHE A 8 -0.23 -10.60 5.58
CA PHE A 8 0.05 -12.00 5.89
C PHE A 8 1.03 -12.10 7.05
N THR A 9 0.85 -13.13 7.87
CA THR A 9 1.92 -13.68 8.70
C THR A 9 2.33 -15.03 8.11
N ILE A 10 3.61 -15.21 7.87
CA ILE A 10 4.16 -16.40 7.22
C ILE A 10 4.88 -17.24 8.27
N LYS A 11 4.75 -18.56 8.17
CA LYS A 11 5.45 -19.51 9.04
C LYS A 11 6.97 -19.36 8.91
N ASP A 12 7.66 -19.55 10.02
CA ASP A 12 9.12 -19.47 10.08
C ASP A 12 9.80 -20.28 8.98
N GLY A 13 10.75 -19.65 8.30
CA GLY A 13 11.53 -20.25 7.21
C GLY A 13 10.83 -20.36 5.87
N MET A 14 9.57 -19.88 5.74
CA MET A 14 8.82 -19.98 4.49
C MET A 14 8.70 -18.64 3.74
N ALA A 15 9.17 -17.53 4.31
CA ALA A 15 9.01 -16.20 3.73
C ALA A 15 9.59 -16.08 2.30
N ASP A 16 10.80 -16.61 2.05
CA ASP A 16 11.42 -16.53 0.73
C ASP A 16 10.62 -17.31 -0.34
N ALA A 17 10.15 -18.50 -0.01
CA ALA A 17 9.33 -19.30 -0.93
C ALA A 17 7.97 -18.64 -1.19
N PHE A 18 7.36 -18.05 -0.15
CA PHE A 18 6.13 -17.27 -0.30
C PHE A 18 6.33 -16.07 -1.22
N LEU A 19 7.40 -15.30 -1.04
CA LEU A 19 7.69 -14.13 -1.84
C LEU A 19 7.95 -14.49 -3.31
N GLU A 20 8.63 -15.60 -3.62
CA GLU A 20 8.82 -16.05 -5.00
C GLU A 20 7.49 -16.44 -5.67
N ALA A 21 6.61 -17.13 -4.94
CA ALA A 21 5.27 -17.44 -5.44
C ALA A 21 4.44 -16.16 -5.67
N ALA A 22 4.50 -15.19 -4.73
CA ALA A 22 3.82 -13.91 -4.82
C ALA A 22 4.28 -13.07 -6.02
N LYS A 23 5.59 -13.05 -6.32
CA LYS A 23 6.12 -12.40 -7.53
C LYS A 23 5.58 -13.01 -8.81
N GLY A 24 5.33 -14.33 -8.80
CA GLY A 24 4.69 -15.03 -9.93
C GLY A 24 3.27 -14.54 -10.17
N ASP A 25 2.50 -14.39 -9.10
CA ASP A 25 1.14 -13.85 -9.13
C ASP A 25 1.13 -12.38 -9.59
N GLY A 26 1.96 -11.54 -8.98
CA GLY A 26 2.09 -10.13 -9.36
C GLY A 26 2.44 -9.93 -10.84
N ARG A 27 3.38 -10.72 -11.38
CA ARG A 27 3.71 -10.67 -12.82
C ARG A 27 2.54 -11.08 -13.70
N GLY A 28 1.79 -12.11 -13.29
CA GLY A 28 0.59 -12.55 -13.98
C GLY A 28 -0.47 -11.48 -14.01
N SER A 29 -0.72 -10.85 -12.85
CA SER A 29 -1.72 -9.80 -12.68
C SER A 29 -1.41 -8.58 -13.54
N VAL A 30 -0.25 -7.98 -13.35
CA VAL A 30 0.11 -6.74 -14.06
C VAL A 30 0.39 -6.98 -15.55
N GLY A 31 0.90 -8.15 -15.90
CA GLY A 31 1.27 -8.47 -17.29
C GLY A 31 0.11 -8.95 -18.17
N ASN A 32 -0.93 -9.54 -17.58
CA ASN A 32 -1.98 -10.20 -18.37
C ASN A 32 -3.40 -9.70 -18.07
N GLU A 33 -3.60 -8.90 -17.03
CA GLU A 33 -4.91 -8.40 -16.63
C GLU A 33 -5.02 -6.89 -16.91
N ALA A 34 -5.78 -6.53 -17.94
CA ALA A 34 -5.95 -5.12 -18.32
C ALA A 34 -6.54 -4.25 -17.21
N GLY A 35 -7.28 -4.86 -16.27
CA GLY A 35 -7.86 -4.16 -15.12
C GLY A 35 -6.97 -4.12 -13.89
N CYS A 36 -5.77 -4.69 -13.90
CA CYS A 36 -4.80 -4.61 -12.81
C CYS A 36 -3.78 -3.50 -13.08
N TYR A 37 -3.87 -2.40 -12.35
CA TYR A 37 -2.97 -1.25 -12.52
C TYR A 37 -1.68 -1.38 -11.73
N ARG A 38 -1.71 -2.13 -10.62
CA ARG A 38 -0.60 -2.21 -9.70
C ARG A 38 -0.71 -3.43 -8.81
N PHE A 39 0.44 -4.00 -8.49
CA PHE A 39 0.57 -5.06 -7.52
C PHE A 39 1.91 -4.89 -6.79
N ASP A 40 1.89 -4.41 -5.55
CA ASP A 40 3.10 -4.20 -4.76
C ASP A 40 3.24 -5.28 -3.69
N ILE A 41 4.41 -5.88 -3.60
CA ILE A 41 4.78 -6.87 -2.58
C ILE A 41 5.78 -6.22 -1.64
N ILE A 42 5.44 -6.20 -0.36
CA ILE A 42 6.16 -5.51 0.69
C ILE A 42 6.49 -6.51 1.79
N GLN A 43 7.72 -6.48 2.30
CA GLN A 43 8.13 -7.26 3.46
C GLN A 43 8.49 -6.31 4.60
N ASP A 44 8.00 -6.59 5.81
CA ASP A 44 8.33 -5.82 7.00
C ASP A 44 9.84 -5.88 7.26
N ARG A 45 10.42 -4.75 7.68
CA ARG A 45 11.87 -4.62 7.93
C ARG A 45 12.29 -5.25 9.25
N ASP A 46 11.38 -5.27 10.21
CA ASP A 46 11.64 -5.74 11.57
C ASP A 46 11.23 -7.21 11.77
N ASP A 47 10.21 -7.67 11.00
CA ASP A 47 9.73 -9.05 11.02
C ASP A 47 9.59 -9.60 9.58
N PRO A 48 10.54 -10.38 9.08
CA PRO A 48 10.53 -10.90 7.73
C PRO A 48 9.35 -11.83 7.42
N ASN A 49 8.64 -12.32 8.44
CA ASN A 49 7.44 -13.15 8.28
C ASN A 49 6.16 -12.32 8.09
N ARG A 50 6.22 -10.99 8.28
CA ARG A 50 5.11 -10.09 7.97
C ARG A 50 5.25 -9.55 6.55
N ILE A 51 4.27 -9.89 5.71
CA ILE A 51 4.25 -9.51 4.29
C ILE A 51 2.93 -8.82 3.99
N ALA A 52 2.98 -7.80 3.14
CA ALA A 52 1.78 -7.10 2.69
C ALA A 52 1.74 -6.97 1.16
N PHE A 53 0.52 -6.94 0.63
CA PHE A 53 0.28 -6.56 -0.76
C PHE A 53 -0.59 -5.30 -0.80
N THR A 54 -0.28 -4.44 -1.76
CA THR A 54 -1.16 -3.36 -2.20
C THR A 54 -1.46 -3.59 -3.67
N GLU A 55 -2.70 -3.92 -3.97
CA GLU A 55 -3.14 -4.23 -5.32
C GLU A 55 -4.16 -3.18 -5.78
N VAL A 56 -4.05 -2.70 -6.99
CA VAL A 56 -4.93 -1.65 -7.51
C VAL A 56 -5.57 -2.11 -8.80
N TYR A 57 -6.89 -2.11 -8.81
CA TYR A 57 -7.73 -2.57 -9.90
C TYR A 57 -8.67 -1.47 -10.39
N ASP A 58 -9.15 -1.60 -11.62
CA ASP A 58 -10.13 -0.70 -12.22
C ASP A 58 -11.43 -0.69 -11.39
N ASP A 59 -12.00 -1.87 -11.17
CA ASP A 59 -13.27 -2.04 -10.46
C ASP A 59 -13.37 -3.40 -9.75
N ASP A 60 -14.55 -3.70 -9.20
CA ASP A 60 -14.81 -4.97 -8.54
C ASP A 60 -14.81 -6.15 -9.53
N ALA A 61 -15.19 -5.94 -10.79
CA ALA A 61 -15.16 -6.99 -11.81
C ALA A 61 -13.73 -7.38 -12.18
N ALA A 62 -12.79 -6.43 -12.17
CA ALA A 62 -11.37 -6.72 -12.35
C ALA A 62 -10.81 -7.58 -11.21
N ILE A 63 -11.20 -7.31 -9.95
CA ILE A 63 -10.83 -8.16 -8.80
C ILE A 63 -11.40 -9.57 -8.95
N GLU A 64 -12.64 -9.72 -9.40
CA GLU A 64 -13.25 -11.04 -9.64
C GLU A 64 -12.51 -11.79 -10.76
N THR A 65 -12.16 -11.09 -11.83
CA THR A 65 -11.37 -11.62 -12.94
C THR A 65 -10.02 -12.13 -12.45
N HIS A 66 -9.29 -11.31 -11.66
CA HIS A 66 -8.04 -11.71 -11.02
C HIS A 66 -8.21 -12.98 -10.19
N GLY A 67 -9.23 -13.03 -9.34
CA GLY A 67 -9.52 -14.18 -8.49
C GLY A 67 -9.73 -15.52 -9.23
N ALA A 68 -10.10 -15.46 -10.50
CA ALA A 68 -10.32 -16.62 -11.39
C ALA A 68 -9.12 -17.00 -12.26
N GLN A 69 -8.01 -16.22 -12.23
CA GLN A 69 -6.84 -16.46 -13.06
C GLN A 69 -6.05 -17.71 -12.66
N ALA A 70 -5.38 -18.31 -13.65
CA ALA A 70 -4.57 -19.51 -13.42
C ALA A 70 -3.36 -19.21 -12.50
N HIS A 71 -2.73 -18.03 -12.63
CA HIS A 71 -1.62 -17.64 -11.76
C HIS A 71 -2.05 -17.44 -10.30
N MET A 72 -3.25 -16.89 -10.07
CA MET A 72 -3.83 -16.77 -8.72
C MET A 72 -4.13 -18.14 -8.11
N THR A 73 -4.64 -19.09 -8.91
CA THR A 73 -4.84 -20.48 -8.47
C THR A 73 -3.50 -21.14 -8.12
N ALA A 74 -2.49 -20.98 -8.97
CA ALA A 74 -1.16 -21.52 -8.74
C ALA A 74 -0.51 -20.93 -7.47
N TRP A 75 -0.66 -19.61 -7.25
CA TRP A 75 -0.19 -18.94 -6.04
C TRP A 75 -0.88 -19.48 -4.78
N ARG A 76 -2.21 -19.59 -4.79
CA ARG A 76 -2.97 -20.15 -3.65
C ARG A 76 -2.51 -21.57 -3.30
N ASP A 77 -2.36 -22.42 -4.31
CA ASP A 77 -1.93 -23.80 -4.11
C ASP A 77 -0.51 -23.89 -3.55
N ALA A 78 0.39 -23.03 -4.02
CA ALA A 78 1.77 -22.97 -3.55
C ALA A 78 1.89 -22.45 -2.12
N THR A 79 1.03 -21.50 -1.71
CA THR A 79 1.22 -20.74 -0.46
C THR A 79 0.30 -21.15 0.69
N LYS A 80 -0.74 -21.95 0.46
CA LYS A 80 -1.76 -22.32 1.49
C LYS A 80 -1.19 -22.88 2.77
N ASP A 81 -0.08 -23.63 2.69
CA ASP A 81 0.58 -24.24 3.85
C ASP A 81 1.68 -23.36 4.48
N MET A 82 1.98 -22.21 3.87
CA MET A 82 3.00 -21.26 4.31
C MET A 82 2.47 -20.20 5.26
N ILE A 83 1.16 -19.95 5.21
CA ILE A 83 0.51 -18.87 5.98
C ILE A 83 0.27 -19.33 7.41
N ASP A 84 0.56 -18.43 8.37
CA ASP A 84 0.30 -18.61 9.80
C ASP A 84 -0.83 -17.69 10.25
N GLY A 85 -1.95 -18.31 10.63
CA GLY A 85 -3.14 -17.60 11.07
C GLY A 85 -3.99 -17.00 9.93
N PRO A 86 -4.91 -16.08 10.25
CA PRO A 86 -5.82 -15.48 9.29
C PRO A 86 -5.13 -14.44 8.41
N VAL A 87 -5.44 -14.46 7.11
CA VAL A 87 -5.05 -13.38 6.20
C VAL A 87 -5.96 -12.19 6.43
N LYS A 88 -5.38 -11.01 6.60
CA LYS A 88 -6.13 -9.76 6.68
C LYS A 88 -6.30 -9.20 5.28
N VAL A 89 -7.55 -9.05 4.85
CA VAL A 89 -7.89 -8.50 3.52
C VAL A 89 -8.92 -7.39 3.70
N SER A 90 -8.61 -6.20 3.18
CA SER A 90 -9.56 -5.09 3.05
C SER A 90 -9.75 -4.74 1.58
N ARG A 91 -11.02 -4.71 1.14
CA ARG A 91 -11.39 -4.16 -0.17
C ARG A 91 -11.70 -2.68 0.01
N CYS A 92 -10.90 -1.84 -0.60
CA CYS A 92 -10.95 -0.41 -0.38
C CYS A 92 -11.37 0.36 -1.63
N ARG A 93 -11.91 1.56 -1.40
CA ARG A 93 -12.01 2.62 -2.39
C ARG A 93 -10.90 3.63 -2.21
N ASN A 94 -10.50 4.28 -3.27
CA ASN A 94 -9.55 5.38 -3.21
C ASN A 94 -10.17 6.64 -2.63
N ILE A 95 -9.47 7.28 -1.69
CA ILE A 95 -9.83 8.54 -1.07
C ILE A 95 -8.89 9.65 -1.51
N PHE A 96 -7.58 9.36 -1.51
CA PHE A 96 -6.54 10.31 -1.91
C PHE A 96 -5.37 9.55 -2.58
N PRO A 97 -4.80 10.10 -3.66
CA PRO A 97 -5.33 11.20 -4.48
C PRO A 97 -6.66 10.82 -5.14
N GLY A 98 -7.55 11.80 -5.34
CA GLY A 98 -8.99 11.58 -5.54
C GLY A 98 -9.42 10.91 -6.85
N ASP A 99 -8.58 10.90 -7.89
CA ASP A 99 -8.90 10.32 -9.19
C ASP A 99 -7.71 9.54 -9.78
N LEU A 100 -8.00 8.74 -10.81
CA LEU A 100 -7.00 7.88 -11.44
C LEU A 100 -5.85 8.69 -12.07
N ALA A 101 -6.14 9.84 -12.66
CA ALA A 101 -5.11 10.67 -13.30
C ALA A 101 -4.15 11.23 -12.25
N SER A 102 -4.67 11.74 -11.13
CA SER A 102 -3.87 12.21 -10.00
C SER A 102 -3.09 11.07 -9.34
N TRP A 103 -3.70 9.90 -9.21
CA TRP A 103 -3.05 8.72 -8.65
C TRP A 103 -1.89 8.24 -9.53
N ASN A 104 -2.04 8.34 -10.87
CA ASN A 104 -1.01 8.02 -11.85
C ASN A 104 0.00 9.16 -12.08
N ALA A 105 -0.28 10.37 -11.62
CA ALA A 105 0.57 11.52 -11.91
C ALA A 105 1.99 11.28 -11.40
N ARG A 106 2.94 11.47 -12.32
CA ARG A 106 4.37 11.43 -12.00
C ARG A 106 4.75 12.72 -11.29
N ARG A 107 5.48 12.59 -10.19
CA ARG A 107 6.08 13.75 -9.54
C ARG A 107 7.38 14.11 -10.24
N ASP A 108 7.42 15.31 -10.83
CA ASP A 108 8.61 15.81 -11.48
C ASP A 108 9.77 15.97 -10.46
N GLY A 109 10.95 15.49 -10.84
CA GLY A 109 12.17 15.64 -10.06
C GLY A 109 12.33 14.78 -8.81
N VAL A 110 11.37 13.92 -8.48
CA VAL A 110 11.44 13.08 -7.28
C VAL A 110 11.97 11.67 -7.56
N ASN A 111 11.86 11.22 -8.81
CA ASN A 111 12.12 9.83 -9.20
C ASN A 111 13.52 9.59 -9.79
N GLU A 112 14.44 10.52 -9.62
CA GLU A 112 15.81 10.36 -10.15
C GLU A 112 16.75 9.92 -9.03
N GLY A 113 17.45 8.81 -9.26
CA GLY A 113 18.59 8.40 -8.45
C GLY A 113 18.30 7.57 -7.20
N PHE A 114 17.08 6.99 -7.04
CA PHE A 114 16.83 6.00 -6.00
C PHE A 114 16.75 4.56 -6.57
N SER A 115 16.95 3.57 -5.72
CA SER A 115 16.75 2.14 -6.03
C SER A 115 15.47 1.63 -5.35
N SER A 116 14.77 0.69 -6.00
CA SER A 116 13.61 0.01 -5.38
C SER A 116 13.97 -0.69 -4.07
N GLU A 117 15.23 -1.11 -3.92
CA GLU A 117 15.74 -1.73 -2.69
C GLU A 117 15.86 -0.73 -1.54
N SER A 118 16.00 0.58 -1.83
CA SER A 118 16.11 1.62 -0.82
C SER A 118 14.76 2.06 -0.28
N LEU A 119 13.66 1.80 -0.99
CA LEU A 119 12.34 2.29 -0.64
C LEU A 119 11.93 1.94 0.78
N PHE A 120 11.36 2.92 1.46
CA PHE A 120 10.73 2.76 2.77
C PHE A 120 9.23 2.94 2.61
N ILE A 121 8.46 1.92 3.01
CA ILE A 121 7.04 1.83 2.73
C ILE A 121 6.26 1.72 4.03
N ILE A 122 5.19 2.50 4.16
CA ILE A 122 4.20 2.37 5.22
C ILE A 122 2.95 1.72 4.65
N HIS A 123 2.51 0.65 5.29
CA HIS A 123 1.25 -0.04 5.01
C HIS A 123 0.49 -0.18 6.33
N ALA A 124 -0.43 0.75 6.58
CA ALA A 124 -1.05 0.93 7.90
C ALA A 124 -2.57 0.96 7.83
N GLU A 125 -3.22 0.21 8.72
CA GLU A 125 -4.65 0.35 9.00
C GLU A 125 -4.85 1.36 10.13
N LEU A 126 -5.85 2.21 9.95
CA LEU A 126 -6.24 3.23 10.91
C LEU A 126 -7.73 3.04 11.26
N PRO A 127 -8.05 2.45 12.42
CA PRO A 127 -9.40 2.39 12.92
C PRO A 127 -9.80 3.78 13.45
N VAL A 128 -10.91 4.33 12.96
CA VAL A 128 -11.37 5.68 13.27
C VAL A 128 -12.76 5.63 13.90
N LEU A 129 -13.00 6.46 14.90
CA LEU A 129 -14.32 6.62 15.50
C LEU A 129 -15.36 6.99 14.43
N ALA A 130 -16.53 6.36 14.46
CA ALA A 130 -17.52 6.48 13.40
C ALA A 130 -17.99 7.92 13.14
N ASP A 131 -18.07 8.74 14.19
CA ASP A 131 -18.46 10.16 14.11
C ASP A 131 -17.29 11.08 13.69
N LYS A 132 -16.09 10.54 13.50
CA LYS A 132 -14.87 11.26 13.12
C LYS A 132 -14.34 10.95 11.73
N VAL A 133 -14.95 10.02 11.01
CA VAL A 133 -14.44 9.52 9.73
C VAL A 133 -14.24 10.64 8.71
N ASP A 134 -15.24 11.50 8.52
CA ASP A 134 -15.16 12.58 7.53
C ASP A 134 -14.11 13.63 7.92
N ASP A 135 -14.07 14.04 9.18
CA ASP A 135 -13.07 14.97 9.70
C ASP A 135 -11.65 14.39 9.59
N PHE A 136 -11.49 13.09 9.87
CA PHE A 136 -10.22 12.37 9.75
C PHE A 136 -9.74 12.33 8.30
N ILE A 137 -10.63 12.05 7.35
CA ILE A 137 -10.33 12.04 5.93
C ILE A 137 -9.82 13.41 5.48
N GLU A 138 -10.48 14.49 5.87
CA GLU A 138 -10.01 15.84 5.54
C GLU A 138 -8.66 16.17 6.18
N ALA A 139 -8.45 15.77 7.43
CA ALA A 139 -7.16 15.98 8.10
C ALA A 139 -6.01 15.21 7.43
N VAL A 140 -6.21 13.92 7.09
CA VAL A 140 -5.16 13.10 6.46
C VAL A 140 -4.87 13.51 5.02
N LYS A 141 -5.87 14.02 4.28
CA LYS A 141 -5.64 14.61 2.95
C LYS A 141 -4.71 15.82 3.01
N LEU A 142 -4.84 16.67 4.03
CA LEU A 142 -3.95 17.83 4.21
C LEU A 142 -2.50 17.37 4.48
N ASP A 143 -2.31 16.31 5.25
CA ASP A 143 -0.99 15.69 5.44
C ASP A 143 -0.45 15.13 4.12
N GLY A 144 -1.27 14.39 3.37
CA GLY A 144 -0.91 13.85 2.06
C GLY A 144 -0.52 14.93 1.04
N VAL A 145 -1.24 16.05 1.01
CA VAL A 145 -0.90 17.22 0.17
C VAL A 145 0.44 17.82 0.60
N GLY A 146 0.68 17.96 1.90
CA GLY A 146 1.97 18.43 2.44
C GLY A 146 3.10 17.49 2.02
N SER A 147 2.94 16.21 2.26
CA SER A 147 3.95 15.17 1.95
C SER A 147 4.27 15.13 0.46
N THR A 148 3.25 15.10 -0.39
CA THR A 148 3.47 15.00 -1.84
C THR A 148 3.96 16.28 -2.49
N ASN A 149 3.70 17.46 -1.93
CA ASN A 149 4.12 18.73 -2.53
C ASN A 149 5.42 19.30 -1.96
N LEU A 150 5.72 19.03 -0.69
CA LEU A 150 6.81 19.70 0.02
C LEU A 150 7.99 18.78 0.37
N GLU A 151 7.77 17.45 0.32
CA GLU A 151 8.82 16.49 0.67
C GLU A 151 9.42 15.84 -0.57
N PRO A 152 10.66 16.14 -0.93
CA PRO A 152 11.31 15.58 -2.13
C PRO A 152 11.42 14.06 -2.12
N GLY A 153 11.50 13.47 -0.92
CA GLY A 153 11.63 12.03 -0.75
C GLY A 153 10.32 11.25 -0.65
N CYS A 154 9.17 11.91 -0.61
CA CYS A 154 7.86 11.24 -0.62
C CYS A 154 7.44 10.95 -2.06
N LEU A 155 7.43 9.68 -2.45
CA LEU A 155 7.03 9.24 -3.80
C LEU A 155 5.51 9.07 -3.92
N ARG A 156 4.88 8.57 -2.87
CA ARG A 156 3.45 8.32 -2.79
C ARG A 156 2.93 8.57 -1.39
N PHE A 157 1.73 9.07 -1.33
CA PHE A 157 0.91 9.12 -0.13
C PHE A 157 -0.52 8.84 -0.55
N ASP A 158 -0.98 7.61 -0.33
CA ASP A 158 -2.29 7.18 -0.75
C ASP A 158 -3.16 6.89 0.49
N VAL A 159 -4.41 7.31 0.45
CA VAL A 159 -5.41 7.05 1.49
C VAL A 159 -6.54 6.24 0.90
N TYR A 160 -6.85 5.13 1.53
CA TYR A 160 -7.91 4.22 1.11
C TYR A 160 -8.92 4.02 2.25
N GLN A 161 -10.14 3.66 1.90
CA GLN A 161 -11.20 3.36 2.87
C GLN A 161 -11.83 2.01 2.55
N ASP A 162 -11.97 1.16 3.55
CA ASP A 162 -12.65 -0.12 3.42
C ASP A 162 -14.10 0.08 2.98
N THR A 163 -14.55 -0.71 2.01
CA THR A 163 -15.89 -0.60 1.43
C THR A 163 -16.97 -1.26 2.26
N SER A 164 -16.59 -2.17 3.15
CA SER A 164 -17.50 -2.88 4.07
C SER A 164 -17.59 -2.24 5.46
N ASP A 165 -16.55 -1.47 5.83
CA ASP A 165 -16.45 -0.80 7.12
C ASP A 165 -15.80 0.58 6.94
N SER A 166 -16.63 1.61 6.85
CA SER A 166 -16.17 2.98 6.59
C SER A 166 -15.31 3.57 7.70
N THR A 167 -15.23 2.94 8.86
CA THR A 167 -14.37 3.36 9.98
C THR A 167 -12.92 2.89 9.82
N LYS A 168 -12.65 1.99 8.86
CA LYS A 168 -11.31 1.50 8.56
C LYS A 168 -10.71 2.26 7.39
N LEU A 169 -9.71 3.06 7.70
CA LEU A 169 -8.88 3.73 6.70
C LEU A 169 -7.54 3.01 6.59
N TRP A 170 -6.90 3.19 5.44
CA TRP A 170 -5.58 2.64 5.17
C TRP A 170 -4.68 3.74 4.61
N LEU A 171 -3.42 3.74 5.06
CA LEU A 171 -2.35 4.53 4.48
C LEU A 171 -1.41 3.61 3.71
N TYR A 172 -1.05 4.04 2.52
CA TYR A 172 0.01 3.49 1.72
C TYR A 172 0.97 4.62 1.32
N GLU A 173 2.11 4.65 1.97
CA GLU A 173 3.09 5.71 1.77
C GLU A 173 4.39 5.09 1.27
N VAL A 174 5.04 5.75 0.31
CA VAL A 174 6.31 5.30 -0.25
C VAL A 174 7.30 6.45 -0.27
N TYR A 175 8.43 6.21 0.35
CA TYR A 175 9.56 7.13 0.43
C TYR A 175 10.78 6.54 -0.26
N VAL A 176 11.65 7.40 -0.79
CA VAL A 176 12.89 6.98 -1.48
C VAL A 176 13.82 6.18 -0.58
N ASN A 177 13.78 6.40 0.74
CA ASN A 177 14.56 5.68 1.76
C ASN A 177 14.03 5.99 3.17
N SER A 178 14.67 5.41 4.18
CA SER A 178 14.33 5.61 5.59
C SER A 178 14.57 7.04 6.08
N GLU A 179 15.57 7.72 5.55
CA GLU A 179 15.89 9.11 5.90
C GLU A 179 14.78 10.07 5.44
N ALA A 180 14.21 9.83 4.25
CA ALA A 180 13.07 10.58 3.74
C ALA A 180 11.83 10.38 4.62
N PHE A 181 11.56 9.14 5.07
CA PHE A 181 10.49 8.89 6.03
C PHE A 181 10.76 9.58 7.37
N GLN A 182 11.99 9.53 7.87
CA GLN A 182 12.33 10.25 9.11
C GLN A 182 12.13 11.77 8.95
N PHE A 183 12.53 12.34 7.81
CA PHE A 183 12.25 13.75 7.52
C PHE A 183 10.76 14.05 7.58
N HIS A 184 9.90 13.23 6.93
CA HIS A 184 8.44 13.34 7.00
C HIS A 184 7.96 13.44 8.45
N THR A 185 8.47 12.59 9.35
CA THR A 185 8.03 12.58 10.76
C THR A 185 8.30 13.86 11.54
N THR A 186 9.11 14.77 11.00
CA THR A 186 9.50 16.06 11.61
C THR A 186 8.83 17.27 10.97
N THR A 187 8.05 17.07 9.92
CA THR A 187 7.43 18.17 9.18
C THR A 187 6.23 18.77 9.94
N PRO A 188 5.89 20.05 9.68
CA PRO A 188 4.77 20.70 10.36
C PRO A 188 3.41 20.08 10.01
N HIS A 189 3.23 19.53 8.80
CA HIS A 189 1.94 18.95 8.41
C HIS A 189 1.66 17.64 9.12
N ILE A 190 2.64 16.74 9.27
CA ILE A 190 2.46 15.52 10.07
C ILE A 190 2.23 15.82 11.55
N ALA A 191 2.95 16.82 12.11
CA ALA A 191 2.74 17.24 13.48
C ALA A 191 1.30 17.75 13.68
N LYS A 192 0.83 18.62 12.79
CA LYS A 192 -0.53 19.13 12.80
C LYS A 192 -1.57 18.00 12.68
N TRP A 193 -1.34 17.04 11.74
CA TRP A 193 -2.22 15.89 11.58
C TRP A 193 -2.29 15.06 12.88
N ARG A 194 -1.15 14.69 13.44
CA ARG A 194 -1.07 13.90 14.68
C ARG A 194 -1.80 14.57 15.85
N ASP A 195 -1.61 15.87 16.02
CA ASP A 195 -2.28 16.63 17.07
C ASP A 195 -3.79 16.69 16.84
N THR A 196 -4.21 16.84 15.57
CA THR A 196 -5.63 16.93 15.21
C THR A 196 -6.38 15.62 15.45
N VAL A 197 -5.78 14.48 15.11
CA VAL A 197 -6.47 13.16 15.13
C VAL A 197 -6.16 12.33 16.37
N ALA A 198 -5.46 12.88 17.36
CA ALA A 198 -4.96 12.13 18.51
C ALA A 198 -6.03 11.29 19.23
N ASP A 199 -7.23 11.85 19.39
CA ASP A 199 -8.35 11.25 20.10
C ASP A 199 -9.42 10.68 19.16
N TRP A 200 -9.13 10.52 17.85
CA TRP A 200 -10.10 10.08 16.85
C TRP A 200 -9.98 8.59 16.48
N TYR A 201 -9.08 7.86 17.12
CA TYR A 201 -8.91 6.44 16.87
C TYR A 201 -9.90 5.60 17.70
N ASP A 202 -10.45 4.57 17.06
CA ASP A 202 -11.30 3.58 17.72
C ASP A 202 -10.43 2.41 18.23
N GLY A 203 -10.05 2.51 19.50
CA GLY A 203 -9.21 1.53 20.16
C GLY A 203 -7.72 1.59 19.80
N GLU A 204 -7.04 0.45 19.95
CA GLU A 204 -5.61 0.34 19.66
C GLU A 204 -5.37 0.22 18.15
N ARG A 205 -4.43 1.01 17.65
CA ARG A 205 -4.05 0.92 16.23
C ARG A 205 -3.23 -0.35 15.98
N PRO A 206 -3.57 -1.14 14.96
CA PRO A 206 -2.72 -2.25 14.55
C PRO A 206 -1.30 -1.77 14.20
N ALA A 207 -0.31 -2.60 14.49
CA ALA A 207 1.06 -2.28 14.14
C ALA A 207 1.20 -2.17 12.61
N ALA A 208 1.62 -1.00 12.14
CA ALA A 208 1.91 -0.77 10.72
C ALA A 208 3.05 -1.69 10.24
N ILE A 209 3.00 -2.10 8.99
CA ILE A 209 4.15 -2.68 8.32
C ILE A 209 5.04 -1.51 7.87
N ARG A 210 6.28 -1.52 8.36
CA ARG A 210 7.36 -0.64 7.90
C ARG A 210 8.22 -1.43 6.93
N GLY A 211 7.84 -1.37 5.67
CA GLY A 211 8.27 -2.32 4.68
C GLY A 211 9.46 -1.89 3.85
N LYS A 212 10.11 -2.89 3.29
CA LYS A 212 10.97 -2.76 2.10
C LYS A 212 10.21 -3.26 0.89
N ASN A 213 10.52 -2.69 -0.27
CA ASN A 213 9.97 -3.17 -1.52
C ASN A 213 10.58 -4.54 -1.89
N VAL A 214 9.72 -5.48 -2.27
CA VAL A 214 10.11 -6.79 -2.79
C VAL A 214 9.83 -6.87 -4.28
N TRP A 215 8.72 -6.32 -4.73
CA TRP A 215 8.30 -6.26 -6.12
C TRP A 215 7.23 -5.16 -6.28
N PRO A 216 7.12 -4.48 -7.42
CA PRO A 216 7.95 -4.58 -8.63
C PRO A 216 9.32 -3.89 -8.48
N SER A 217 10.18 -4.08 -9.50
CA SER A 217 11.43 -3.33 -9.59
C SER A 217 11.18 -1.87 -9.97
N ASP A 218 12.20 -0.98 -9.83
CA ASP A 218 12.12 0.45 -10.13
C ASP A 218 11.50 0.80 -11.46
N GLN A 219 11.78 -0.03 -12.47
CA GLN A 219 11.39 0.24 -13.85
C GLN A 219 9.87 0.22 -14.09
N TRP A 220 9.11 -0.38 -13.18
CA TRP A 220 7.70 -0.65 -13.43
C TRP A 220 6.78 0.43 -12.91
N ASN A 221 6.91 0.88 -11.68
CA ASN A 221 5.92 1.76 -11.07
C ASN A 221 6.47 3.07 -10.57
N TRP A 222 7.62 3.03 -9.91
CA TRP A 222 8.09 4.19 -9.17
C TRP A 222 8.67 5.26 -10.08
N SER A 223 9.28 4.85 -11.20
CA SER A 223 9.90 5.74 -12.17
C SER A 223 8.95 6.28 -13.23
N SER A 224 7.88 5.55 -13.56
CA SER A 224 6.96 5.96 -14.63
C SER A 224 5.64 6.55 -14.14
N GLY A 225 5.16 6.16 -12.96
CA GLY A 225 3.85 6.54 -12.47
C GLY A 225 2.68 6.10 -13.36
N SER A 226 2.95 5.26 -14.36
CA SER A 226 1.93 4.76 -15.27
C SER A 226 1.55 3.34 -14.92
N PRO A 227 0.27 2.96 -15.05
CA PRO A 227 -0.11 1.56 -15.03
C PRO A 227 0.66 0.82 -16.10
N LEU A 228 0.99 -0.42 -15.81
CA LEU A 228 1.55 -1.30 -16.80
C LEU A 228 0.42 -1.76 -17.71
N ASN A 229 0.40 -1.25 -18.91
CA ASN A 229 -0.47 -1.71 -19.97
C ASN A 229 0.18 -2.85 -20.73
#